data_45305d1d8a3510a749b6d1fbffd1d115
#
_entry.id   45305d1d8a3510a749b6d1fbffd1d115
#
_cell.length_a   1.000
_cell.length_b   1.000
_cell.length_c   1.000
_cell.angle_alpha   90.00
_cell.angle_beta   90.00
_cell.angle_gamma   90.00
#
_symmetry.space_group_name_H-M   'P 1'
#
loop_
_entity.id
_entity.type
_entity.pdbx_description
1 polymer ?
#
loop_
_entity_poly.entity_id
_entity_poly.type
_entity_poly.pdbx_seq_one_letter_code
_entity_poly.pdbx_strand_id
1 'polypeptide(L)'
;MGIKIISSRQLKTAFLLLACLCFSARGDNPYVDFYQQQTYRQVVKDFILARCLAQVADKGSQFSADAARTASAFIEWIPFDAENGTEKMDALIGKYKDHINGFHAERKPDVKGVTLNCLRLYHSDELNKLVPQLIIGNPDRTWNQDNPQ
;
A
#
# COMPACT_ATOMS: atom_id res chain seq x y z
N MET A 1 -37.27 2.70 57.60
CA MET A 1 -36.60 2.72 56.27
C MET A 1 -35.29 3.50 56.45
N GLY A 2 -34.16 2.80 56.59
CA GLY A 2 -32.86 3.45 56.84
C GLY A 2 -32.07 3.62 55.56
N ILE A 3 -31.81 4.86 55.18
CA ILE A 3 -30.96 5.21 54.03
C ILE A 3 -29.50 5.05 54.47
N LYS A 4 -28.79 4.06 53.95
CA LYS A 4 -27.33 3.91 54.17
C LYS A 4 -26.61 4.99 53.35
N ILE A 5 -26.03 5.95 54.06
CA ILE A 5 -25.14 6.97 53.48
C ILE A 5 -23.85 6.29 53.06
N ILE A 6 -23.61 6.19 51.78
CA ILE A 6 -22.36 5.65 51.22
C ILE A 6 -21.24 6.64 51.53
N SER A 7 -20.22 6.20 52.25
CA SER A 7 -19.08 7.01 52.68
C SER A 7 -18.32 7.59 51.47
N SER A 8 -17.98 8.87 51.50
CA SER A 8 -17.27 9.62 50.44
C SER A 8 -15.91 8.99 50.03
N ARG A 9 -15.35 8.11 50.84
CA ARG A 9 -14.14 7.34 50.49
C ARG A 9 -14.37 6.24 49.48
N GLN A 10 -15.55 5.61 49.48
CA GLN A 10 -15.92 4.56 48.50
C GLN A 10 -16.17 5.16 47.11
N LEU A 11 -16.64 6.41 47.04
CA LEU A 11 -16.90 7.09 45.76
C LEU A 11 -15.60 7.46 45.03
N LYS A 12 -14.55 7.82 45.76
CA LYS A 12 -13.24 8.18 45.18
C LYS A 12 -12.50 6.99 44.59
N THR A 13 -12.60 5.80 45.20
CA THR A 13 -11.99 4.57 44.66
C THR A 13 -12.71 4.04 43.42
N ALA A 14 -14.03 4.18 43.35
CA ALA A 14 -14.80 3.81 42.16
C ALA A 14 -14.47 4.71 40.93
N PHE A 15 -14.21 6.01 41.16
CA PHE A 15 -13.86 6.95 40.11
C PHE A 15 -12.44 6.73 39.56
N LEU A 16 -11.48 6.29 40.40
CA LEU A 16 -10.12 5.97 39.97
C LEU A 16 -10.04 4.68 39.14
N LEU A 17 -10.92 3.71 39.41
CA LEU A 17 -10.98 2.47 38.62
C LEU A 17 -11.63 2.65 37.23
N LEU A 18 -12.53 3.63 37.10
CA LEU A 18 -13.16 3.91 35.81
C LEU A 18 -12.26 4.69 34.85
N ALA A 19 -11.30 5.45 35.38
CA ALA A 19 -10.35 6.22 34.54
C ALA A 19 -9.27 5.36 33.85
N CYS A 20 -9.05 4.11 34.31
CA CYS A 20 -8.05 3.21 33.69
C CYS A 20 -8.56 2.39 32.50
N LEU A 21 -9.85 2.50 32.13
CA LEU A 21 -10.42 1.73 31.02
C LEU A 21 -10.42 2.45 29.67
N CYS A 22 -9.89 3.67 29.60
CA CYS A 22 -9.66 4.38 28.31
C CYS A 22 -8.27 4.08 27.76
N PHE A 23 -7.79 2.85 27.84
CA PHE A 23 -6.78 2.37 26.92
C PHE A 23 -7.48 2.21 25.58
N SER A 24 -7.34 3.23 24.72
CA SER A 24 -7.68 3.13 23.32
C SER A 24 -6.99 1.90 22.78
N ALA A 25 -7.76 0.83 22.50
CA ALA A 25 -7.29 -0.23 21.64
C ALA A 25 -7.02 0.42 20.27
N ARG A 26 -5.79 0.92 20.05
CA ARG A 26 -5.29 1.15 18.71
C ARG A 26 -5.34 -0.22 18.08
N GLY A 27 -6.31 -0.41 17.22
CA GLY A 27 -6.38 -1.59 16.37
C GLY A 27 -5.20 -1.48 15.39
N ASP A 28 -4.05 -2.00 15.80
CA ASP A 28 -2.91 -2.15 14.91
C ASP A 28 -3.39 -3.00 13.74
N ASN A 29 -3.46 -2.41 12.54
CA ASN A 29 -3.78 -3.15 11.34
C ASN A 29 -2.48 -3.81 10.87
N PRO A 30 -2.31 -5.14 11.03
CA PRO A 30 -1.05 -5.82 10.74
C PRO A 30 -0.62 -5.69 9.28
N TYR A 31 -1.56 -5.39 8.38
CA TYR A 31 -1.25 -5.15 6.96
C TYR A 31 -0.63 -3.77 6.73
N VAL A 32 -1.05 -2.76 7.47
CA VAL A 32 -0.45 -1.41 7.41
C VAL A 32 0.96 -1.46 7.98
N ASP A 33 1.14 -2.09 9.15
CA ASP A 33 2.44 -2.24 9.79
C ASP A 33 3.47 -2.95 8.91
N PHE A 34 3.02 -3.93 8.12
CA PHE A 34 3.89 -4.62 7.17
C PHE A 34 4.54 -3.65 6.17
N TYR A 35 3.77 -2.79 5.52
CA TYR A 35 4.29 -1.85 4.51
C TYR A 35 5.12 -0.72 5.12
N GLN A 36 4.79 -0.28 6.32
CA GLN A 36 5.57 0.72 7.05
C GLN A 36 6.98 0.25 7.43
N GLN A 37 7.20 -1.06 7.48
CA GLN A 37 8.49 -1.69 7.75
C GLN A 37 9.29 -2.00 6.47
N GLN A 38 8.65 -1.98 5.30
CA GLN A 38 9.35 -2.16 4.02
C GLN A 38 10.10 -0.90 3.63
N THR A 39 11.20 -1.05 2.87
CA THR A 39 11.89 0.11 2.30
C THR A 39 11.00 0.83 1.30
N TYR A 40 11.15 2.14 1.18
CA TYR A 40 10.43 2.91 0.15
C TYR A 40 10.65 2.34 -1.25
N ARG A 41 11.85 1.84 -1.52
CA ARG A 41 12.19 1.13 -2.76
C ARG A 41 11.22 -0.04 -3.02
N GLN A 42 10.98 -0.86 -2.01
CA GLN A 42 10.09 -2.01 -2.15
C GLN A 42 8.64 -1.58 -2.33
N VAL A 43 8.16 -0.65 -1.50
CA VAL A 43 6.78 -0.16 -1.57
C VAL A 43 6.48 0.53 -2.91
N VAL A 44 7.44 1.29 -3.48
CA VAL A 44 7.30 1.89 -4.82
C VAL A 44 7.22 0.82 -5.92
N LYS A 45 8.00 -0.26 -5.82
CA LYS A 45 7.87 -1.38 -6.77
C LYS A 45 6.49 -2.03 -6.71
N ASP A 46 5.96 -2.25 -5.51
CA ASP A 46 4.63 -2.83 -5.30
C ASP A 46 3.52 -1.88 -5.78
N PHE A 47 3.69 -0.57 -5.57
CA PHE A 47 2.82 0.46 -6.13
C PHE A 47 2.77 0.41 -7.66
N ILE A 48 3.93 0.31 -8.33
CA ILE A 48 4.02 0.25 -9.78
C ILE A 48 3.43 -1.06 -10.33
N LEU A 49 3.64 -2.18 -9.63
CA LEU A 49 2.99 -3.45 -9.97
C LEU A 49 1.46 -3.32 -9.92
N ALA A 50 0.92 -2.78 -8.84
CA ALA A 50 -0.53 -2.59 -8.70
C ALA A 50 -1.09 -1.65 -9.79
N ARG A 51 -0.40 -0.55 -10.12
CA ARG A 51 -0.78 0.32 -11.23
C ARG A 51 -0.75 -0.38 -12.59
N CYS A 52 0.27 -1.19 -12.87
CA CYS A 52 0.34 -1.98 -14.08
C CYS A 52 -0.85 -2.95 -14.18
N LEU A 53 -1.13 -3.70 -13.10
CA LEU A 53 -2.26 -4.64 -13.06
C LEU A 53 -3.60 -3.93 -13.28
N ALA A 54 -3.81 -2.75 -12.69
CA ALA A 54 -5.01 -1.95 -12.91
C ALA A 54 -5.19 -1.53 -14.38
N GLN A 55 -4.09 -1.25 -15.10
CA GLN A 55 -4.11 -0.81 -16.50
C GLN A 55 -4.28 -1.95 -17.51
N VAL A 56 -3.82 -3.18 -17.17
CA VAL A 56 -3.93 -4.34 -18.09
C VAL A 56 -5.23 -5.11 -17.90
N ALA A 57 -5.90 -4.95 -16.77
CA ALA A 57 -7.19 -5.57 -16.49
C ALA A 57 -8.30 -4.96 -17.36
N ASP A 58 -9.36 -5.71 -17.58
CA ASP A 58 -10.53 -5.21 -18.31
C ASP A 58 -11.08 -3.96 -17.64
N LYS A 59 -11.26 -2.91 -18.43
CA LYS A 59 -11.72 -1.62 -17.94
C LYS A 59 -13.07 -1.74 -17.25
N GLY A 60 -13.14 -1.25 -16.01
CA GLY A 60 -14.35 -1.32 -15.18
C GLY A 60 -14.58 -2.67 -14.51
N SER A 61 -13.67 -3.64 -14.66
CA SER A 61 -13.73 -4.88 -13.91
C SER A 61 -13.46 -4.65 -12.41
N GLN A 62 -13.99 -5.54 -11.58
CA GLN A 62 -13.72 -5.51 -10.14
C GLN A 62 -12.21 -5.62 -9.84
N PHE A 63 -11.49 -6.43 -10.59
CA PHE A 63 -10.04 -6.57 -10.44
C PHE A 63 -9.29 -5.29 -10.79
N SER A 64 -9.67 -4.59 -11.89
CA SER A 64 -9.08 -3.29 -12.22
C SER A 64 -9.29 -2.25 -11.11
N ALA A 65 -10.50 -2.20 -10.54
CA ALA A 65 -10.83 -1.29 -9.45
C ALA A 65 -10.07 -1.63 -8.15
N ASP A 66 -9.93 -2.92 -7.83
CA ASP A 66 -9.20 -3.40 -6.66
C ASP A 66 -7.70 -3.08 -6.77
N ALA A 67 -7.08 -3.39 -7.91
CA ALA A 67 -5.68 -3.07 -8.16
C ALA A 67 -5.39 -1.56 -8.13
N ALA A 68 -6.30 -0.73 -8.66
CA ALA A 68 -6.18 0.73 -8.59
C ALA A 68 -6.27 1.24 -7.15
N ARG A 69 -7.18 0.67 -6.34
CA ARG A 69 -7.32 1.01 -4.91
C ARG A 69 -6.08 0.60 -4.12
N THR A 70 -5.51 -0.58 -4.42
CA THR A 70 -4.25 -1.04 -3.84
C THR A 70 -3.11 -0.06 -4.14
N ALA A 71 -2.98 0.39 -5.39
CA ALA A 71 -2.00 1.40 -5.75
C ALA A 71 -2.21 2.71 -4.98
N SER A 72 -3.46 3.16 -4.81
CA SER A 72 -3.77 4.37 -4.03
C SER A 72 -3.40 4.22 -2.55
N ALA A 73 -3.52 3.02 -1.97
CA ALA A 73 -3.11 2.77 -0.60
C ALA A 73 -1.60 2.85 -0.43
N PHE A 74 -0.81 2.32 -1.37
CA PHE A 74 0.65 2.36 -1.28
C PHE A 74 1.22 3.78 -1.31
N ILE A 75 0.64 4.69 -2.10
CA ILE A 75 1.18 6.04 -2.24
C ILE A 75 1.11 6.85 -0.95
N GLU A 76 0.26 6.46 0.00
CA GLU A 76 0.17 7.08 1.32
C GLU A 76 1.41 6.83 2.20
N TRP A 77 2.17 5.78 1.91
CA TRP A 77 3.32 5.32 2.71
C TRP A 77 4.68 5.61 2.09
N ILE A 78 4.72 6.36 0.98
CA ILE A 78 5.96 6.64 0.26
C ILE A 78 6.11 8.14 -0.02
N PRO A 79 7.32 8.71 0.10
CA PRO A 79 7.60 10.07 -0.33
C PRO A 79 7.79 10.10 -1.87
N PHE A 80 6.70 9.85 -2.60
CA PHE A 80 6.70 9.77 -4.06
C PHE A 80 6.81 11.16 -4.69
N ASP A 81 7.73 11.33 -5.64
CA ASP A 81 7.84 12.55 -6.45
C ASP A 81 6.73 12.55 -7.53
N ALA A 82 5.55 13.05 -7.16
CA ALA A 82 4.40 13.08 -8.06
C ALA A 82 4.60 14.01 -9.25
N GLU A 83 5.38 15.07 -9.10
CA GLU A 83 5.62 16.08 -10.14
C GLU A 83 6.50 15.53 -11.27
N ASN A 84 7.61 14.89 -10.91
CA ASN A 84 8.61 14.43 -11.89
C ASN A 84 8.53 12.91 -12.15
N GLY A 85 7.89 12.15 -11.26
CA GLY A 85 7.90 10.69 -11.26
C GLY A 85 6.73 10.06 -12.02
N THR A 86 5.56 10.70 -12.02
CA THR A 86 4.34 10.11 -12.59
C THR A 86 4.49 9.79 -14.08
N GLU A 87 4.99 10.74 -14.88
CA GLU A 87 5.18 10.54 -16.32
C GLU A 87 6.20 9.44 -16.62
N LYS A 88 7.33 9.43 -15.91
CA LYS A 88 8.38 8.40 -16.05
C LYS A 88 7.86 7.00 -15.75
N MET A 89 7.09 6.89 -14.67
CA MET A 89 6.46 5.64 -14.25
C MET A 89 5.45 5.15 -15.29
N ASP A 90 4.54 6.01 -15.73
CA ASP A 90 3.51 5.64 -16.70
C ASP A 90 4.11 5.30 -18.08
N ALA A 91 5.18 5.99 -18.49
CA ALA A 91 5.94 5.64 -19.70
C ALA A 91 6.57 4.25 -19.62
N LEU A 92 7.16 3.90 -18.45
CA LEU A 92 7.74 2.58 -18.25
C LEU A 92 6.66 1.49 -18.21
N ILE A 93 5.55 1.71 -17.53
CA ILE A 93 4.40 0.78 -17.55
C ILE A 93 3.92 0.58 -18.99
N GLY A 94 3.75 1.67 -19.75
CA GLY A 94 3.33 1.65 -21.15
C GLY A 94 4.20 0.77 -22.04
N LYS A 95 5.52 0.80 -21.82
CA LYS A 95 6.48 -0.02 -22.57
C LYS A 95 6.25 -1.53 -22.38
N TYR A 96 5.78 -1.97 -21.21
CA TYR A 96 5.63 -3.38 -20.89
C TYR A 96 4.21 -3.91 -21.07
N LYS A 97 3.18 -3.14 -20.72
CA LYS A 97 1.81 -3.63 -20.53
C LYS A 97 1.13 -4.21 -21.77
N ASP A 98 1.46 -3.70 -22.94
CA ASP A 98 0.74 -4.02 -24.19
C ASP A 98 1.37 -5.17 -24.98
N HIS A 99 2.41 -5.82 -24.45
CA HIS A 99 3.05 -6.93 -25.12
C HIS A 99 2.14 -8.17 -25.19
N ILE A 100 2.01 -8.78 -26.37
CA ILE A 100 1.23 -10.01 -26.56
C ILE A 100 2.14 -11.23 -26.38
N ASN A 101 1.75 -12.14 -25.48
CA ASN A 101 2.50 -13.36 -25.19
C ASN A 101 1.99 -14.51 -26.06
N GLY A 102 2.74 -14.90 -27.10
CA GLY A 102 2.33 -15.83 -28.14
C GLY A 102 1.91 -17.23 -27.66
N PHE A 103 2.48 -17.72 -26.57
CA PHE A 103 2.14 -19.06 -26.04
C PHE A 103 0.71 -19.17 -25.47
N HIS A 104 0.04 -18.05 -25.23
CA HIS A 104 -1.36 -17.99 -24.83
C HIS A 104 -2.31 -17.82 -26.03
N ALA A 105 -1.84 -17.23 -27.10
CA ALA A 105 -2.65 -16.92 -28.29
C ALA A 105 -3.13 -18.18 -29.03
N GLU A 106 -2.34 -19.25 -29.04
CA GLU A 106 -2.66 -20.48 -29.76
C GLU A 106 -3.85 -21.25 -29.18
N ARG A 107 -4.06 -21.17 -27.85
CA ARG A 107 -5.09 -21.95 -27.15
C ARG A 107 -6.37 -21.16 -26.86
N LYS A 108 -6.25 -19.85 -26.63
CA LYS A 108 -7.35 -18.94 -26.35
C LYS A 108 -7.00 -17.56 -26.88
N PRO A 109 -7.44 -17.19 -28.09
CA PRO A 109 -7.06 -15.93 -28.76
C PRO A 109 -7.43 -14.68 -27.95
N ASP A 110 -8.43 -14.79 -27.04
CA ASP A 110 -8.88 -13.67 -26.23
C ASP A 110 -8.02 -13.45 -24.96
N VAL A 111 -7.09 -14.37 -24.65
CA VAL A 111 -6.22 -14.30 -23.47
C VAL A 111 -4.83 -13.84 -23.86
N LYS A 112 -4.49 -12.61 -23.53
CA LYS A 112 -3.22 -11.96 -23.94
C LYS A 112 -2.05 -12.22 -22.98
N GLY A 113 -2.28 -12.83 -21.81
CA GLY A 113 -1.25 -13.07 -20.80
C GLY A 113 -0.63 -11.79 -20.22
N VAL A 114 -1.40 -10.72 -20.12
CA VAL A 114 -0.92 -9.36 -19.77
C VAL A 114 -0.38 -9.24 -18.34
N THR A 115 -0.83 -10.09 -17.40
CA THR A 115 -0.28 -10.12 -16.05
C THR A 115 1.21 -10.48 -16.02
N LEU A 116 1.66 -11.34 -16.97
CA LEU A 116 3.08 -11.65 -17.15
C LEU A 116 3.90 -10.41 -17.50
N ASN A 117 3.33 -9.46 -18.22
CA ASN A 117 3.99 -8.21 -18.57
C ASN A 117 4.27 -7.35 -17.34
N CYS A 118 3.31 -7.27 -16.41
CA CYS A 118 3.50 -6.56 -15.14
C CYS A 118 4.54 -7.25 -14.25
N LEU A 119 4.62 -8.58 -14.27
CA LEU A 119 5.68 -9.32 -13.58
C LEU A 119 7.05 -9.09 -14.22
N ARG A 120 7.14 -9.07 -15.56
CA ARG A 120 8.39 -8.71 -16.27
C ARG A 120 8.84 -7.29 -15.94
N LEU A 121 7.91 -6.33 -15.92
CA LEU A 121 8.19 -4.97 -15.46
C LEU A 121 8.74 -4.98 -14.03
N TYR A 122 8.06 -5.66 -13.11
CA TYR A 122 8.44 -5.73 -11.69
C TYR A 122 9.87 -6.26 -11.46
N HIS A 123 10.31 -7.23 -12.27
CA HIS A 123 11.64 -7.82 -12.20
C HIS A 123 12.66 -7.18 -13.14
N SER A 124 12.30 -6.11 -13.88
CA SER A 124 13.20 -5.49 -14.85
C SER A 124 14.28 -4.63 -14.19
N ASP A 125 15.46 -4.60 -14.82
CA ASP A 125 16.53 -3.68 -14.45
C ASP A 125 16.13 -2.21 -14.66
N GLU A 126 15.24 -1.95 -15.62
CA GLU A 126 14.73 -0.60 -15.89
C GLU A 126 13.95 -0.08 -14.71
N LEU A 127 13.06 -0.90 -14.12
CA LEU A 127 12.33 -0.53 -12.92
C LEU A 127 13.28 -0.34 -11.73
N ASN A 128 14.24 -1.23 -11.53
CA ASN A 128 15.21 -1.13 -10.45
C ASN A 128 16.02 0.17 -10.52
N LYS A 129 16.34 0.66 -11.74
CA LYS A 129 17.05 1.93 -11.97
C LYS A 129 16.13 3.15 -11.83
N LEU A 130 14.85 3.02 -12.16
CA LEU A 130 13.88 4.11 -12.09
C LEU A 130 13.42 4.38 -10.65
N VAL A 131 13.16 3.34 -9.87
CA VAL A 131 12.57 3.46 -8.52
C VAL A 131 13.27 4.49 -7.62
N PRO A 132 14.61 4.54 -7.51
CA PRO A 132 15.27 5.57 -6.70
C PRO A 132 15.03 7.01 -7.17
N GLN A 133 14.68 7.19 -8.44
CA GLN A 133 14.41 8.51 -9.02
C GLN A 133 12.97 8.99 -8.77
N LEU A 134 12.11 8.11 -8.28
CA LEU A 134 10.70 8.36 -7.98
C LEU A 134 10.47 8.70 -6.50
N ILE A 135 11.53 8.65 -5.68
CA ILE A 135 11.46 8.77 -4.22
C ILE A 135 12.19 10.04 -3.79
N ILE A 136 11.50 10.90 -3.07
CA ILE A 136 12.11 12.07 -2.43
C ILE A 136 12.86 11.58 -1.18
N GLY A 137 14.19 11.71 -1.18
CA GLY A 137 15.04 11.30 -0.08
C GLY A 137 15.72 9.93 -0.29
N ASN A 138 15.91 9.18 0.79
CA ASN A 138 16.63 7.91 0.75
C ASN A 138 15.69 6.73 0.48
N PRO A 139 15.81 6.02 -0.67
CA PRO A 139 14.92 4.92 -1.05
C PRO A 139 15.05 3.68 -0.15
N ASP A 140 16.13 3.56 0.60
CA ASP A 140 16.39 2.40 1.45
C ASP A 140 15.91 2.59 2.89
N ARG A 141 15.29 3.74 3.21
CA ARG A 141 14.59 3.97 4.48
C ARG A 141 13.18 3.42 4.43
N THR A 142 12.57 3.31 5.61
CA THR A 142 11.18 2.88 5.81
C THR A 142 10.34 4.02 6.35
N TRP A 143 9.02 3.91 6.21
CA TRP A 143 8.10 4.89 6.78
C TRP A 143 8.25 5.02 8.31
N ASN A 144 8.40 3.89 9.02
CA ASN A 144 8.60 3.88 10.47
C ASN A 144 9.91 4.55 10.93
N GLN A 145 10.96 4.52 10.09
CA GLN A 145 12.20 5.22 10.40
C GLN A 145 12.08 6.74 10.27
N ASP A 146 11.21 7.20 9.37
CA ASP A 146 11.00 8.63 9.13
C ASP A 146 9.88 9.21 10.00
N ASN A 147 9.00 8.34 10.53
CA ASN A 147 7.87 8.70 11.40
C ASN A 147 7.89 7.86 12.69
N PRO A 148 8.89 8.03 13.57
CA PRO A 148 8.96 7.29 14.84
C PRO A 148 7.76 7.67 15.73
N GLN A 149 7.07 6.65 16.28
CA GLN A 149 5.93 6.82 17.19
C GLN A 149 6.39 6.83 18.64
#